data_87edf4bc2c24119653caa9fe58a3b67a
#
_entry.id   87edf4bc2c24119653caa9fe58a3b67a
#
_cell.length_a   1.000
_cell.length_b   1.000
_cell.length_c   1.000
_cell.angle_alpha   90.00
_cell.angle_beta   90.00
_cell.angle_gamma   90.00
#
_symmetry.space_group_name_H-M   'P 1'
#
loop_
_entity.id
_entity.type
_entity.pdbx_description
1 polymer ?
#
loop_
_entity_poly.entity_id
_entity_poly.type
_entity_poly.pdbx_seq_one_letter_code
_entity_poly.pdbx_strand_id
1 'polypeptide(L)'
;MEDQSISQDLAVTSSYEAAMTALSSLIGQHKKQNVAPRDGRKFALMSKYLKMADLEQSISKLKIIHVAGTKGKGSTCSFCEAILREYGLRTGLFTSPHLIDVRERIRINGSELSREKFLDYFWDLWNKLTNKLSEELLMPRLFQFLTLLAFKIFLCENVDVAIIEVGIGGRWDSTNVIKEPVVCGVTSLGMDHMEILGDTIEKIASEKAGIFKPHTPGFTVPQLPEAMSVLQQTASQLTIPLEVAAPLNLEWLKDLKLGLDGDHQLINAGLAVALCKCWLERTGHSSFVSNVSSKFRTKVFWSILLKRFFKYCRKKPSK
;
A
#
# COMPACT_ATOMS: atom_id res chain seq x y z
N MET A 1 36.55 -20.88 5.09
CA MET A 1 35.16 -20.52 4.65
C MET A 1 34.42 -19.67 5.71
N GLU A 2 34.61 -19.89 7.00
CA GLU A 2 33.97 -19.07 8.07
C GLU A 2 34.46 -17.61 8.12
N ASP A 3 35.71 -17.35 7.83
CA ASP A 3 36.33 -16.01 7.90
C ASP A 3 35.82 -15.06 6.79
N GLN A 4 35.46 -15.61 5.62
CA GLN A 4 34.89 -14.81 4.53
C GLN A 4 33.40 -14.45 4.77
N SER A 5 32.64 -15.33 5.43
CA SER A 5 31.23 -15.06 5.77
C SER A 5 31.11 -13.96 6.84
N ILE A 6 31.97 -14.00 7.88
CA ILE A 6 31.99 -13.00 8.97
C ILE A 6 32.39 -11.62 8.43
N SER A 7 33.36 -11.52 7.53
CA SER A 7 33.79 -10.25 6.93
C SER A 7 32.71 -9.65 6.02
N GLN A 8 31.96 -10.49 5.31
CA GLN A 8 30.87 -10.08 4.42
C GLN A 8 29.66 -9.59 5.21
N ASP A 9 29.29 -10.27 6.30
CA ASP A 9 28.22 -9.85 7.21
C ASP A 9 28.52 -8.53 7.91
N LEU A 10 29.77 -8.29 8.32
CA LEU A 10 30.20 -7.03 8.90
C LEU A 10 30.15 -5.87 7.90
N ALA A 11 30.56 -6.10 6.65
CA ALA A 11 30.50 -5.10 5.58
C ALA A 11 29.06 -4.73 5.22
N VAL A 12 28.17 -5.70 5.14
CA VAL A 12 26.74 -5.50 4.90
C VAL A 12 26.08 -4.74 6.07
N THR A 13 26.42 -5.05 7.30
CA THR A 13 25.90 -4.36 8.49
C THR A 13 26.33 -2.89 8.50
N SER A 14 27.59 -2.60 8.25
CA SER A 14 28.13 -1.23 8.15
C SER A 14 27.44 -0.45 7.01
N SER A 15 27.21 -1.07 5.86
CA SER A 15 26.52 -0.45 4.74
C SER A 15 25.03 -0.21 5.04
N TYR A 16 24.39 -1.07 5.84
CA TYR A 16 23.02 -0.91 6.26
C TYR A 16 22.84 0.27 7.22
N GLU A 17 23.74 0.42 8.19
CA GLU A 17 23.77 1.57 9.12
C GLU A 17 23.97 2.89 8.36
N ALA A 18 24.83 2.90 7.34
CA ALA A 18 25.02 4.05 6.47
C ALA A 18 23.72 4.41 5.72
N ALA A 19 22.99 3.41 5.21
CA ALA A 19 21.69 3.65 4.57
C ALA A 19 20.65 4.19 5.55
N MET A 20 20.61 3.69 6.80
CA MET A 20 19.70 4.20 7.85
C MET A 20 20.04 5.64 8.24
N THR A 21 21.32 5.97 8.30
CA THR A 21 21.80 7.35 8.53
C THR A 21 21.37 8.27 7.40
N ALA A 22 21.54 7.84 6.15
CA ALA A 22 21.08 8.57 4.98
C ALA A 22 19.54 8.79 5.00
N LEU A 23 18.74 7.77 5.33
CA LEU A 23 17.29 7.91 5.50
C LEU A 23 16.92 8.91 6.61
N SER A 24 17.63 8.87 7.73
CA SER A 24 17.39 9.77 8.87
C SER A 24 17.66 11.22 8.50
N SER A 25 18.65 11.48 7.62
CA SER A 25 18.95 12.82 7.12
C SER A 25 17.76 13.44 6.35
N LEU A 26 16.93 12.62 5.69
CA LEU A 26 15.74 13.08 4.96
C LEU A 26 14.66 13.66 5.89
N ILE A 27 14.66 13.31 7.17
CA ILE A 27 13.76 13.86 8.19
C ILE A 27 14.21 15.27 8.58
N GLY A 28 15.52 15.47 8.76
CA GLY A 28 16.11 16.71 9.28
C GLY A 28 16.16 17.85 8.27
N GLN A 29 16.43 17.56 7.00
CA GLN A 29 16.61 18.57 5.94
C GLN A 29 15.38 19.48 5.76
N HIS A 30 14.18 19.00 6.08
CA HIS A 30 12.94 19.74 5.89
C HIS A 30 12.42 20.48 7.14
N LYS A 31 13.06 20.36 8.30
CA LYS A 31 12.70 21.13 9.50
C LYS A 31 12.98 22.62 9.36
N LYS A 32 13.91 23.01 8.49
CA LYS A 32 14.30 24.40 8.24
C LYS A 32 13.45 25.10 7.17
N GLN A 33 12.67 24.36 6.39
CA GLN A 33 11.74 24.94 5.44
C GLN A 33 10.36 24.99 6.10
N ASN A 34 9.75 26.18 6.12
CA ASN A 34 8.36 26.38 6.56
C ASN A 34 7.49 25.29 5.93
N VAL A 35 6.63 24.66 6.75
CA VAL A 35 5.69 23.64 6.31
C VAL A 35 4.90 24.23 5.15
N ALA A 36 5.33 23.90 3.92
CA ALA A 36 4.60 24.35 2.75
C ALA A 36 3.17 23.80 2.82
N PRO A 37 2.15 24.61 2.48
CA PRO A 37 0.77 24.17 2.48
C PRO A 37 0.63 22.84 1.71
N ARG A 38 -0.35 22.02 2.10
CA ARG A 38 -0.76 20.85 1.31
C ARG A 38 -1.45 21.34 0.03
N ASP A 39 -0.65 21.74 -0.91
CA ASP A 39 -1.08 22.16 -2.23
C ASP A 39 -0.42 21.29 -3.29
N GLY A 40 -0.81 21.47 -4.54
CA GLY A 40 -0.29 20.73 -5.67
C GLY A 40 1.23 20.78 -5.84
N ARG A 41 1.95 21.63 -5.13
CA ARG A 41 3.42 21.76 -5.21
C ARG A 41 4.13 20.49 -4.73
N LYS A 42 3.67 19.87 -3.62
CA LYS A 42 4.24 18.59 -3.13
C LYS A 42 4.02 17.45 -4.12
N PHE A 43 2.86 17.45 -4.76
CA PHE A 43 2.53 16.48 -5.79
C PHE A 43 3.38 16.69 -7.05
N ALA A 44 3.57 17.95 -7.48
CA ALA A 44 4.45 18.29 -8.59
C ALA A 44 5.91 17.87 -8.33
N LEU A 45 6.39 18.00 -7.09
CA LEU A 45 7.72 17.52 -6.68
C LEU A 45 7.82 15.99 -6.80
N MET A 46 6.79 15.24 -6.40
CA MET A 46 6.81 13.78 -6.52
C MET A 46 6.90 13.32 -7.99
N SER A 47 6.22 14.03 -8.90
CA SER A 47 6.34 13.77 -10.35
C SER A 47 7.75 14.06 -10.88
N LYS A 48 8.42 15.12 -10.39
CA LYS A 48 9.84 15.37 -10.72
C LYS A 48 10.74 14.23 -10.23
N TYR A 49 10.57 13.77 -9.00
CA TYR A 49 11.36 12.65 -8.46
C TYR A 49 11.13 11.34 -9.22
N LEU A 50 9.89 11.06 -9.67
CA LEU A 50 9.63 9.91 -10.53
C LEU A 50 10.41 9.97 -11.85
N LYS A 51 10.49 11.15 -12.47
CA LYS A 51 11.31 11.36 -13.68
C LYS A 51 12.80 11.16 -13.39
N MET A 52 13.31 11.74 -12.29
CA MET A 52 14.71 11.60 -11.90
C MET A 52 15.08 10.13 -11.61
N ALA A 53 14.16 9.36 -11.04
CA ALA A 53 14.32 7.94 -10.75
C ALA A 53 14.10 7.04 -11.99
N ASP A 54 13.73 7.60 -13.16
CA ASP A 54 13.36 6.90 -14.39
C ASP A 54 12.16 5.95 -14.20
N LEU A 55 11.22 6.31 -13.31
CA LEU A 55 10.05 5.50 -12.95
C LEU A 55 8.74 6.01 -13.57
N GLU A 56 8.69 7.23 -14.12
CA GLU A 56 7.45 7.89 -14.53
C GLU A 56 6.63 7.06 -15.53
N GLN A 57 7.27 6.47 -16.53
CA GLN A 57 6.58 5.63 -17.52
C GLN A 57 6.36 4.21 -17.03
N SER A 58 7.28 3.71 -16.20
CA SER A 58 7.27 2.31 -15.77
C SER A 58 6.21 2.02 -14.71
N ILE A 59 5.84 3.01 -13.89
CA ILE A 59 4.83 2.84 -12.82
C ILE A 59 3.46 2.42 -13.38
N SER A 60 3.11 2.80 -14.60
CA SER A 60 1.87 2.40 -15.27
C SER A 60 1.78 0.90 -15.54
N LYS A 61 2.91 0.17 -15.52
CA LYS A 61 2.94 -1.29 -15.67
C LYS A 61 2.48 -2.01 -14.40
N LEU A 62 2.52 -1.35 -13.24
CA LEU A 62 2.10 -1.94 -11.97
C LEU A 62 0.57 -2.02 -11.91
N LYS A 63 0.04 -3.21 -11.67
CA LYS A 63 -1.39 -3.43 -11.44
C LYS A 63 -1.69 -3.21 -9.96
N ILE A 64 -2.15 -2.00 -9.62
CA ILE A 64 -2.16 -1.50 -8.25
C ILE A 64 -3.53 -1.63 -7.59
N ILE A 65 -3.55 -2.08 -6.32
CA ILE A 65 -4.61 -1.87 -5.35
C ILE A 65 -4.18 -0.70 -4.46
N HIS A 66 -4.91 0.41 -4.45
CA HIS A 66 -4.57 1.62 -3.70
C HIS A 66 -5.54 1.84 -2.55
N VAL A 67 -5.03 1.92 -1.31
CA VAL A 67 -5.86 1.91 -0.10
C VAL A 67 -5.60 3.14 0.77
N ALA A 68 -6.65 3.94 0.99
CA ALA A 68 -6.70 5.03 1.95
C ALA A 68 -7.63 4.70 3.12
N GLY A 69 -7.65 5.56 4.14
CA GLY A 69 -8.53 5.44 5.29
C GLY A 69 -7.91 6.03 6.56
N THR A 70 -8.67 6.01 7.66
CA THR A 70 -8.16 6.43 8.96
C THR A 70 -7.58 5.24 9.71
N LYS A 71 -8.37 4.22 9.94
CA LYS A 71 -7.99 2.98 10.64
C LYS A 71 -8.17 1.78 9.69
N GLY A 72 -7.33 0.75 9.85
CA GLY A 72 -7.45 -0.51 9.12
C GLY A 72 -6.77 -0.56 7.75
N LYS A 73 -6.11 0.49 7.27
CA LYS A 73 -5.39 0.51 5.98
C LYS A 73 -4.38 -0.63 5.86
N GLY A 74 -3.42 -0.69 6.78
CA GLY A 74 -2.37 -1.71 6.79
C GLY A 74 -2.91 -3.13 6.94
N SER A 75 -3.95 -3.32 7.78
CA SER A 75 -4.65 -4.60 7.92
C SER A 75 -5.31 -5.04 6.61
N THR A 76 -6.06 -4.14 5.97
CA THR A 76 -6.70 -4.41 4.66
C THR A 76 -5.65 -4.73 3.59
N CYS A 77 -4.55 -3.95 3.51
CA CYS A 77 -3.46 -4.22 2.59
C CYS A 77 -2.80 -5.58 2.85
N SER A 78 -2.58 -5.94 4.12
CA SER A 78 -1.99 -7.24 4.50
C SER A 78 -2.93 -8.41 4.16
N PHE A 79 -4.25 -8.23 4.33
CA PHE A 79 -5.23 -9.22 3.90
C PHE A 79 -5.24 -9.36 2.36
N CYS A 80 -5.21 -8.26 1.62
CA CYS A 80 -5.11 -8.30 0.15
C CYS A 80 -3.86 -9.05 -0.31
N GLU A 81 -2.70 -8.74 0.28
CA GLU A 81 -1.43 -9.39 -0.03
C GLU A 81 -1.54 -10.89 0.18
N ALA A 82 -2.00 -11.31 1.34
CA ALA A 82 -2.07 -12.70 1.67
C ALA A 82 -3.08 -13.47 0.81
N ILE A 83 -4.24 -12.89 0.49
CA ILE A 83 -5.23 -13.48 -0.42
C ILE A 83 -4.62 -13.69 -1.80
N LEU A 84 -3.99 -12.67 -2.38
CA LEU A 84 -3.46 -12.74 -3.75
C LEU A 84 -2.21 -13.62 -3.84
N ARG A 85 -1.37 -13.64 -2.80
CA ARG A 85 -0.24 -14.56 -2.71
C ARG A 85 -0.70 -16.03 -2.62
N GLU A 86 -1.74 -16.33 -1.82
CA GLU A 86 -2.33 -17.68 -1.79
C GLU A 86 -3.02 -18.06 -3.11
N TYR A 87 -3.43 -17.07 -3.90
CA TYR A 87 -3.91 -17.26 -5.26
C TYR A 87 -2.78 -17.67 -6.22
N GLY A 88 -1.53 -17.51 -5.82
CA GLY A 88 -0.34 -17.85 -6.59
C GLY A 88 0.30 -16.66 -7.32
N LEU A 89 -0.13 -15.45 -7.04
CA LEU A 89 0.42 -14.23 -7.63
C LEU A 89 1.67 -13.77 -6.86
N ARG A 90 2.62 -13.19 -7.58
CA ARG A 90 3.76 -12.51 -7.00
C ARG A 90 3.33 -11.14 -6.49
N THR A 91 3.33 -10.97 -5.17
CA THR A 91 2.79 -9.78 -4.51
C THR A 91 3.88 -8.81 -4.10
N GLY A 92 3.61 -7.50 -4.26
CA GLY A 92 4.34 -6.41 -3.65
C GLY A 92 3.44 -5.67 -2.67
N LEU A 93 3.88 -5.48 -1.43
CA LEU A 93 3.14 -4.77 -0.39
C LEU A 93 3.93 -3.57 0.10
N PHE A 94 3.32 -2.37 0.08
CA PHE A 94 3.85 -1.15 0.69
C PHE A 94 2.93 -0.65 1.77
N THR A 95 3.42 -0.61 3.02
CA THR A 95 2.67 -0.18 4.21
C THR A 95 3.46 0.81 5.06
N SER A 96 2.77 1.50 6.00
CA SER A 96 3.38 2.45 6.94
C SER A 96 2.59 2.59 8.24
N PRO A 97 3.29 2.87 9.37
CA PRO A 97 4.74 2.90 9.55
C PRO A 97 5.37 1.51 9.66
N HIS A 98 6.69 1.41 9.83
CA HIS A 98 7.37 0.22 10.33
C HIS A 98 7.44 0.26 11.87
N LEU A 99 7.65 -0.89 12.49
CA LEU A 99 7.79 -1.01 13.93
C LEU A 99 9.27 -1.01 14.37
N ILE A 100 10.10 -1.79 13.71
CA ILE A 100 11.51 -1.99 14.05
C ILE A 100 12.40 -1.65 12.85
N ASP A 101 12.14 -2.25 11.68
CA ASP A 101 13.01 -2.17 10.51
C ASP A 101 12.27 -1.56 9.32
N VAL A 102 12.94 -0.64 8.61
CA VAL A 102 12.35 0.04 7.45
C VAL A 102 11.92 -0.92 6.35
N ARG A 103 12.55 -2.11 6.24
CA ARG A 103 12.21 -3.15 5.26
C ARG A 103 10.81 -3.74 5.47
N GLU A 104 10.26 -3.65 6.69
CA GLU A 104 8.88 -4.03 6.98
C GLU A 104 7.87 -3.31 6.08
N ARG A 105 8.21 -2.09 5.63
CA ARG A 105 7.35 -1.29 4.76
C ARG A 105 7.21 -1.84 3.34
N ILE A 106 8.19 -2.63 2.88
CA ILE A 106 8.26 -3.12 1.50
C ILE A 106 8.46 -4.64 1.53
N ARG A 107 7.41 -5.37 1.21
CA ARG A 107 7.44 -6.84 1.24
C ARG A 107 7.19 -7.41 -0.16
N ILE A 108 7.89 -8.48 -0.47
CA ILE A 108 7.68 -9.29 -1.68
C ILE A 108 7.23 -10.67 -1.24
N ASN A 109 6.08 -11.13 -1.76
CA ASN A 109 5.49 -12.42 -1.38
C ASN A 109 5.38 -12.61 0.14
N GLY A 110 4.95 -11.56 0.84
CA GLY A 110 4.74 -11.56 2.29
C GLY A 110 6.01 -11.46 3.14
N SER A 111 7.20 -11.46 2.53
CA SER A 111 8.49 -11.42 3.22
C SER A 111 9.23 -10.11 2.98
N GLU A 112 9.99 -9.68 3.98
CA GLU A 112 10.93 -8.58 3.83
C GLU A 112 12.08 -8.98 2.89
N LEU A 113 12.66 -7.99 2.21
CA LEU A 113 13.88 -8.19 1.44
C LEU A 113 15.06 -8.50 2.37
N SER A 114 16.05 -9.25 1.90
CA SER A 114 17.34 -9.34 2.58
C SER A 114 18.00 -7.95 2.67
N ARG A 115 18.92 -7.77 3.62
CA ARG A 115 19.64 -6.48 3.77
C ARG A 115 20.41 -6.13 2.52
N GLU A 116 21.10 -7.10 1.93
CA GLU A 116 21.90 -6.94 0.72
C GLU A 116 21.02 -6.42 -0.43
N LYS A 117 19.92 -7.12 -0.69
CA LYS A 117 19.01 -6.79 -1.79
C LYS A 117 18.32 -5.43 -1.58
N PHE A 118 18.00 -5.11 -0.32
CA PHE A 118 17.48 -3.78 0.03
C PHE A 118 18.51 -2.69 -0.25
N LEU A 119 19.77 -2.91 0.12
CA LEU A 119 20.87 -1.97 -0.09
C LEU A 119 21.15 -1.72 -1.56
N ASP A 120 21.11 -2.74 -2.40
CA ASP A 120 21.29 -2.61 -3.84
C ASP A 120 20.24 -1.64 -4.44
N TYR A 121 18.97 -1.84 -4.11
CA TYR A 121 17.89 -0.95 -4.58
C TYR A 121 17.98 0.44 -3.97
N PHE A 122 18.34 0.52 -2.68
CA PHE A 122 18.46 1.76 -1.94
C PHE A 122 19.52 2.66 -2.55
N TRP A 123 20.76 2.16 -2.68
CA TRP A 123 21.89 2.96 -3.16
C TRP A 123 21.77 3.29 -4.65
N ASP A 124 21.22 2.40 -5.46
CA ASP A 124 20.96 2.74 -6.86
C ASP A 124 19.95 3.90 -6.98
N LEU A 125 18.85 3.87 -6.22
CA LEU A 125 17.89 4.98 -6.21
C LEU A 125 18.51 6.26 -5.62
N TRP A 126 19.24 6.13 -4.50
CA TRP A 126 19.87 7.26 -3.81
C TRP A 126 20.83 7.99 -4.73
N ASN A 127 21.76 7.28 -5.34
CA ASN A 127 22.75 7.83 -6.25
C ASN A 127 22.11 8.46 -7.49
N LYS A 128 21.08 7.80 -8.04
CA LYS A 128 20.32 8.31 -9.18
C LYS A 128 19.67 9.67 -8.89
N LEU A 129 19.07 9.80 -7.72
CA LEU A 129 18.46 11.06 -7.29
C LEU A 129 19.54 12.12 -7.00
N THR A 130 20.54 11.77 -6.21
CA THR A 130 21.62 12.70 -5.81
C THR A 130 22.33 13.30 -7.01
N ASN A 131 22.64 12.48 -8.03
CA ASN A 131 23.33 12.94 -9.25
C ASN A 131 22.48 13.90 -10.13
N LYS A 132 21.17 13.95 -9.90
CA LYS A 132 20.25 14.81 -10.66
C LYS A 132 19.68 15.98 -9.83
N LEU A 133 20.19 16.18 -8.61
CA LEU A 133 19.80 17.32 -7.76
C LEU A 133 20.33 18.64 -8.32
N SER A 134 19.65 19.73 -7.99
CA SER A 134 20.08 21.09 -8.22
C SER A 134 20.02 21.89 -6.91
N GLU A 135 20.56 23.12 -6.91
CA GLU A 135 20.48 24.00 -5.73
C GLU A 135 19.03 24.26 -5.28
N GLU A 136 18.08 24.23 -6.21
CA GLU A 136 16.66 24.47 -5.95
C GLU A 136 15.88 23.21 -5.58
N LEU A 137 16.41 22.02 -5.87
CA LEU A 137 15.72 20.74 -5.67
C LEU A 137 16.48 19.84 -4.70
N LEU A 138 16.04 19.82 -3.48
CA LEU A 138 16.57 18.94 -2.41
C LEU A 138 16.16 17.47 -2.64
N MET A 139 16.80 16.56 -1.89
CA MET A 139 16.37 15.16 -1.81
C MET A 139 14.90 15.05 -1.39
N PRO A 140 14.16 14.03 -1.87
CA PRO A 140 12.80 13.79 -1.43
C PRO A 140 12.72 13.58 0.09
N ARG A 141 11.59 13.94 0.68
CA ARG A 141 11.32 13.63 2.09
C ARG A 141 11.26 12.11 2.30
N LEU A 142 11.47 11.67 3.53
CA LEU A 142 11.52 10.24 3.88
C LEU A 142 10.40 9.41 3.22
N PHE A 143 9.13 9.81 3.37
CA PHE A 143 8.02 9.04 2.82
C PHE A 143 7.97 9.09 1.28
N GLN A 144 8.36 10.21 0.67
CA GLN A 144 8.50 10.31 -0.79
C GLN A 144 9.59 9.37 -1.32
N PHE A 145 10.76 9.36 -0.66
CA PHE A 145 11.85 8.45 -1.01
C PHE A 145 11.43 6.99 -0.89
N LEU A 146 10.81 6.60 0.21
CA LEU A 146 10.34 5.23 0.43
C LEU A 146 9.25 4.83 -0.56
N THR A 147 8.40 5.75 -0.99
CA THR A 147 7.41 5.50 -2.06
C THR A 147 8.09 5.22 -3.40
N LEU A 148 9.10 6.02 -3.78
CA LEU A 148 9.91 5.78 -4.99
C LEU A 148 10.63 4.44 -4.92
N LEU A 149 11.22 4.13 -3.75
CA LEU A 149 11.93 2.87 -3.52
C LEU A 149 10.97 1.67 -3.65
N ALA A 150 9.76 1.76 -3.11
CA ALA A 150 8.76 0.71 -3.24
C ALA A 150 8.38 0.47 -4.71
N PHE A 151 8.10 1.52 -5.49
CA PHE A 151 7.81 1.39 -6.92
C PHE A 151 8.97 0.76 -7.68
N LYS A 152 10.21 1.21 -7.42
CA LYS A 152 11.41 0.65 -8.04
C LYS A 152 11.54 -0.85 -7.74
N ILE A 153 11.42 -1.24 -6.47
CA ILE A 153 11.51 -2.64 -6.04
C ILE A 153 10.43 -3.47 -6.72
N PHE A 154 9.17 -3.01 -6.74
CA PHE A 154 8.08 -3.78 -7.33
C PHE A 154 8.24 -3.99 -8.84
N LEU A 155 8.78 -3.00 -9.54
CA LEU A 155 9.12 -3.12 -10.95
C LEU A 155 10.27 -4.09 -11.19
N CYS A 156 11.35 -3.99 -10.42
CA CYS A 156 12.51 -4.88 -10.55
C CYS A 156 12.19 -6.33 -10.15
N GLU A 157 11.31 -6.51 -9.14
CA GLU A 157 10.85 -7.82 -8.70
C GLU A 157 9.74 -8.41 -9.59
N ASN A 158 9.28 -7.67 -10.61
CA ASN A 158 8.21 -8.11 -11.52
C ASN A 158 6.99 -8.64 -10.77
N VAL A 159 6.45 -7.85 -9.81
CA VAL A 159 5.26 -8.26 -9.07
C VAL A 159 4.03 -8.26 -9.99
N ASP A 160 3.15 -9.25 -9.84
CA ASP A 160 1.88 -9.30 -10.58
C ASP A 160 0.89 -8.28 -10.05
N VAL A 161 0.95 -8.01 -8.75
CA VAL A 161 0.10 -7.05 -8.06
C VAL A 161 0.90 -6.23 -7.06
N ALA A 162 0.71 -4.91 -7.06
CA ALA A 162 1.24 -4.00 -6.04
C ALA A 162 0.10 -3.50 -5.15
N ILE A 163 0.20 -3.75 -3.84
CA ILE A 163 -0.76 -3.28 -2.85
C ILE A 163 -0.13 -2.11 -2.11
N ILE A 164 -0.73 -0.92 -2.24
CA ILE A 164 -0.15 0.35 -1.80
C ILE A 164 -1.03 0.99 -0.74
N GLU A 165 -0.50 1.15 0.47
CA GLU A 165 -1.11 1.92 1.53
C GLU A 165 -0.76 3.40 1.40
N VAL A 166 -1.77 4.28 1.50
CA VAL A 166 -1.60 5.73 1.64
C VAL A 166 -0.99 6.06 3.00
N GLY A 167 0.00 6.94 3.05
CA GLY A 167 0.60 7.39 4.30
C GLY A 167 -0.37 8.23 5.13
N ILE A 168 -0.70 9.42 4.67
CA ILE A 168 -1.63 10.34 5.34
C ILE A 168 -2.52 11.03 4.32
N GLY A 169 -3.84 11.05 4.60
CA GLY A 169 -4.83 11.67 3.73
C GLY A 169 -5.11 10.80 2.51
N GLY A 170 -4.84 11.30 1.33
CA GLY A 170 -5.03 10.62 0.05
C GLY A 170 -4.69 11.55 -1.11
N ARG A 171 -5.44 12.63 -1.28
CA ARG A 171 -5.32 13.60 -2.39
C ARG A 171 -3.88 14.05 -2.65
N TRP A 172 -3.15 14.40 -1.60
CA TRP A 172 -1.79 14.95 -1.66
C TRP A 172 -0.73 13.99 -1.14
N ASP A 173 -1.10 12.72 -0.98
CA ASP A 173 -0.15 11.69 -0.56
C ASP A 173 0.86 11.38 -1.66
N SER A 174 2.08 11.01 -1.28
CA SER A 174 3.14 10.66 -2.22
C SER A 174 2.76 9.48 -3.13
N THR A 175 1.94 8.57 -2.64
CA THR A 175 1.45 7.43 -3.41
C THR A 175 0.42 7.81 -4.47
N ASN A 176 -0.22 9.00 -4.35
CA ASN A 176 -1.30 9.40 -5.25
C ASN A 176 -0.83 9.84 -6.65
N VAL A 177 0.47 9.76 -6.93
CA VAL A 177 1.04 9.83 -8.29
C VAL A 177 0.61 8.66 -9.17
N ILE A 178 0.06 7.62 -8.59
CA ILE A 178 -0.61 6.51 -9.28
C ILE A 178 -1.81 7.08 -10.05
N LYS A 179 -1.74 7.07 -11.38
CA LYS A 179 -2.78 7.64 -12.24
C LYS A 179 -3.93 6.66 -12.49
N GLU A 180 -3.60 5.38 -12.65
CA GLU A 180 -4.53 4.33 -13.08
C GLU A 180 -4.41 3.08 -12.17
N PRO A 181 -4.84 3.16 -10.91
CA PRO A 181 -4.94 1.96 -10.09
C PRO A 181 -6.03 1.03 -10.66
N VAL A 182 -5.88 -0.27 -10.47
CA VAL A 182 -6.90 -1.25 -10.90
C VAL A 182 -8.17 -1.11 -10.06
N VAL A 183 -8.00 -0.83 -8.76
CA VAL A 183 -9.09 -0.63 -7.81
C VAL A 183 -8.60 0.24 -6.65
N CYS A 184 -9.51 1.06 -6.08
CA CYS A 184 -9.28 1.87 -4.90
C CYS A 184 -10.13 1.41 -3.73
N GLY A 185 -9.55 1.41 -2.51
CA GLY A 185 -10.24 1.12 -1.26
C GLY A 185 -10.15 2.25 -0.24
N VAL A 186 -11.26 2.55 0.44
CA VAL A 186 -11.28 3.46 1.59
C VAL A 186 -11.77 2.70 2.82
N THR A 187 -10.87 2.49 3.79
CA THR A 187 -11.18 1.82 5.06
C THR A 187 -11.94 2.76 6.00
N SER A 188 -12.22 2.30 7.22
CA SER A 188 -12.97 3.08 8.22
C SER A 188 -12.38 4.49 8.41
N LEU A 189 -13.27 5.48 8.32
CA LEU A 189 -12.97 6.90 8.51
C LEU A 189 -13.29 7.32 9.95
N GLY A 190 -12.55 8.30 10.45
CA GLY A 190 -12.71 8.90 11.75
C GLY A 190 -11.82 10.12 11.90
N MET A 191 -11.96 10.83 13.00
CA MET A 191 -11.15 12.01 13.29
C MET A 191 -9.72 11.60 13.60
N ASP A 192 -8.77 12.05 12.77
CA ASP A 192 -7.34 11.81 12.92
C ASP A 192 -6.56 12.82 12.06
N HIS A 193 -5.35 13.20 12.47
CA HIS A 193 -4.51 14.18 11.77
C HIS A 193 -5.26 15.48 11.42
N MET A 194 -6.06 15.98 12.34
CA MET A 194 -6.96 17.12 12.12
C MET A 194 -6.21 18.40 11.75
N GLU A 195 -5.02 18.57 12.28
CA GLU A 195 -4.10 19.67 11.97
C GLU A 195 -3.66 19.70 10.48
N ILE A 196 -3.83 18.57 9.79
CA ILE A 196 -3.40 18.39 8.40
C ILE A 196 -4.59 18.18 7.46
N LEU A 197 -5.59 17.38 7.86
CA LEU A 197 -6.69 16.93 7.02
C LEU A 197 -7.96 17.76 7.17
N GLY A 198 -7.99 18.61 8.23
CA GLY A 198 -9.15 19.41 8.62
C GLY A 198 -9.89 18.79 9.81
N ASP A 199 -10.72 19.60 10.39
CA ASP A 199 -11.37 19.45 11.70
C ASP A 199 -12.78 18.86 11.62
N THR A 200 -13.19 18.38 10.44
CA THR A 200 -14.47 17.69 10.25
C THR A 200 -14.31 16.38 9.50
N ILE A 201 -15.26 15.47 9.70
CA ILE A 201 -15.22 14.15 9.06
C ILE A 201 -15.34 14.25 7.53
N GLU A 202 -16.08 15.25 7.03
CA GLU A 202 -16.24 15.51 5.60
C GLU A 202 -14.93 15.96 4.96
N LYS A 203 -14.17 16.85 5.62
CA LYS A 203 -12.84 17.28 5.13
C LYS A 203 -11.90 16.10 5.07
N ILE A 204 -11.87 15.27 6.12
CA ILE A 204 -11.05 14.05 6.17
C ILE A 204 -11.47 13.06 5.09
N ALA A 205 -12.77 12.85 4.89
CA ALA A 205 -13.31 11.99 3.83
C ALA A 205 -12.94 12.51 2.44
N SER A 206 -13.03 13.81 2.20
CA SER A 206 -12.65 14.46 0.93
C SER A 206 -11.17 14.26 0.60
N GLU A 207 -10.29 14.42 1.59
CA GLU A 207 -8.86 14.17 1.41
C GLU A 207 -8.57 12.70 1.05
N LYS A 208 -9.26 11.76 1.69
CA LYS A 208 -9.06 10.32 1.45
C LYS A 208 -9.69 9.85 0.13
N ALA A 209 -10.87 10.37 -0.21
CA ALA A 209 -11.51 10.17 -1.51
C ALA A 209 -10.67 10.66 -2.70
N GLY A 210 -9.69 11.53 -2.44
CA GLY A 210 -8.75 12.04 -3.45
C GLY A 210 -7.88 10.95 -4.12
N ILE A 211 -7.91 9.70 -3.66
CA ILE A 211 -7.29 8.57 -4.35
C ILE A 211 -8.15 7.99 -5.48
N PHE A 212 -9.44 8.27 -5.49
CA PHE A 212 -10.32 7.81 -6.56
C PHE A 212 -9.88 8.40 -7.91
N LYS A 213 -10.00 7.61 -8.97
CA LYS A 213 -9.60 7.98 -10.32
C LYS A 213 -10.71 7.65 -11.31
N PRO A 214 -10.84 8.40 -12.40
CA PRO A 214 -11.76 8.03 -13.49
C PRO A 214 -11.52 6.57 -13.94
N HIS A 215 -12.57 5.88 -14.29
CA HIS A 215 -12.56 4.49 -14.78
C HIS A 215 -12.06 3.43 -13.76
N THR A 216 -11.81 3.83 -12.50
CA THR A 216 -11.34 2.94 -11.43
C THR A 216 -12.43 2.71 -10.40
N PRO A 217 -12.91 1.47 -10.20
CA PRO A 217 -13.91 1.18 -9.17
C PRO A 217 -13.39 1.53 -7.77
N GLY A 218 -14.28 2.13 -6.96
CA GLY A 218 -14.07 2.44 -5.56
C GLY A 218 -14.81 1.45 -4.66
N PHE A 219 -14.16 1.07 -3.57
CA PHE A 219 -14.76 0.28 -2.50
C PHE A 219 -14.57 0.99 -1.17
N THR A 220 -15.57 0.87 -0.30
CA THR A 220 -15.46 1.35 1.08
C THR A 220 -16.14 0.37 2.03
N VAL A 221 -16.07 0.64 3.30
CA VAL A 221 -16.78 -0.05 4.38
C VAL A 221 -17.96 0.79 4.85
N PRO A 222 -18.87 0.31 5.70
CA PRO A 222 -19.85 1.17 6.36
C PRO A 222 -19.17 2.38 7.02
N GLN A 223 -19.68 3.57 6.77
CA GLN A 223 -19.13 4.86 7.25
C GLN A 223 -20.22 5.67 7.95
N LEU A 224 -19.81 6.71 8.70
CA LEU A 224 -20.73 7.74 9.16
C LEU A 224 -21.43 8.39 7.95
N PRO A 225 -22.71 8.79 8.07
CA PRO A 225 -23.48 9.34 6.94
C PRO A 225 -22.79 10.50 6.22
N GLU A 226 -22.19 11.41 6.97
CA GLU A 226 -21.50 12.61 6.44
C GLU A 226 -20.26 12.19 5.61
N ALA A 227 -19.47 11.24 6.11
CA ALA A 227 -18.32 10.71 5.39
C ALA A 227 -18.76 9.93 4.14
N MET A 228 -19.81 9.11 4.25
CA MET A 228 -20.36 8.35 3.12
C MET A 228 -20.85 9.27 2.02
N SER A 229 -21.56 10.35 2.37
CA SER A 229 -22.03 11.34 1.42
C SER A 229 -20.90 11.95 0.58
N VAL A 230 -19.77 12.29 1.23
CA VAL A 230 -18.58 12.82 0.53
C VAL A 230 -17.96 11.78 -0.42
N LEU A 231 -17.84 10.51 0.01
CA LEU A 231 -17.31 9.45 -0.84
C LEU A 231 -18.20 9.23 -2.06
N GLN A 232 -19.54 9.19 -1.88
CA GLN A 232 -20.52 9.02 -2.95
C GLN A 232 -20.50 10.21 -3.91
N GLN A 233 -20.44 11.43 -3.39
CA GLN A 233 -20.36 12.64 -4.23
C GLN A 233 -19.09 12.61 -5.08
N THR A 234 -17.93 12.25 -4.50
CA THR A 234 -16.67 12.17 -5.24
C THR A 234 -16.73 11.08 -6.33
N ALA A 235 -17.28 9.91 -6.01
CA ALA A 235 -17.45 8.83 -6.98
C ALA A 235 -18.37 9.24 -8.13
N SER A 236 -19.49 9.92 -7.83
CA SER A 236 -20.44 10.44 -8.83
C SER A 236 -19.78 11.48 -9.76
N GLN A 237 -18.98 12.40 -9.20
CA GLN A 237 -18.24 13.39 -9.99
C GLN A 237 -17.23 12.75 -10.95
N LEU A 238 -16.64 11.62 -10.56
CA LEU A 238 -15.70 10.85 -11.39
C LEU A 238 -16.38 9.82 -12.28
N THR A 239 -17.71 9.67 -12.17
CA THR A 239 -18.50 8.66 -12.89
C THR A 239 -17.97 7.25 -12.69
N ILE A 240 -17.66 6.90 -11.43
CA ILE A 240 -17.17 5.57 -11.05
C ILE A 240 -18.14 4.86 -10.09
N PRO A 241 -18.23 3.52 -10.13
CA PRO A 241 -18.96 2.77 -9.11
C PRO A 241 -18.26 2.88 -7.76
N LEU A 242 -19.03 3.09 -6.70
CA LEU A 242 -18.59 2.98 -5.30
C LEU A 242 -19.44 1.92 -4.61
N GLU A 243 -18.80 0.85 -4.16
CA GLU A 243 -19.47 -0.25 -3.46
C GLU A 243 -19.09 -0.25 -1.98
N VAL A 244 -20.07 -0.56 -1.12
CA VAL A 244 -19.85 -0.77 0.31
C VAL A 244 -19.63 -2.25 0.56
N ALA A 245 -18.40 -2.61 0.89
CA ALA A 245 -18.05 -3.99 1.20
C ALA A 245 -18.69 -4.44 2.52
N ALA A 246 -19.37 -5.59 2.48
CA ALA A 246 -19.88 -6.20 3.68
C ALA A 246 -18.74 -6.75 4.55
N PRO A 247 -18.85 -6.70 5.89
CA PRO A 247 -17.94 -7.41 6.78
C PRO A 247 -17.87 -8.89 6.45
N LEU A 248 -16.71 -9.51 6.68
CA LEU A 248 -16.57 -10.95 6.49
C LEU A 248 -17.50 -11.72 7.43
N ASN A 249 -18.30 -12.65 6.87
CA ASN A 249 -19.21 -13.42 7.68
C ASN A 249 -18.46 -14.49 8.49
N LEU A 250 -18.63 -14.49 9.82
CA LEU A 250 -18.03 -15.45 10.76
C LEU A 250 -18.38 -16.91 10.44
N GLU A 251 -19.59 -17.18 9.93
CA GLU A 251 -20.01 -18.53 9.53
C GLU A 251 -19.10 -19.13 8.44
N TRP A 252 -18.45 -18.30 7.64
CA TRP A 252 -17.50 -18.75 6.61
C TRP A 252 -16.17 -19.18 7.22
N LEU A 253 -15.85 -18.66 8.40
CA LEU A 253 -14.63 -18.95 9.13
C LEU A 253 -14.76 -20.28 9.92
N LYS A 254 -15.95 -20.68 10.33
CA LYS A 254 -16.20 -21.82 11.25
C LYS A 254 -15.23 -21.72 12.45
N ASP A 255 -14.33 -22.67 12.61
CA ASP A 255 -13.35 -22.70 13.70
C ASP A 255 -12.03 -21.94 13.40
N LEU A 256 -11.99 -21.15 12.31
CA LEU A 256 -10.80 -20.41 11.92
C LEU A 256 -10.80 -19.00 12.54
N LYS A 257 -9.67 -18.59 13.10
CA LYS A 257 -9.43 -17.21 13.55
C LYS A 257 -8.72 -16.41 12.47
N LEU A 258 -9.05 -15.13 12.35
CA LEU A 258 -8.25 -14.18 11.57
C LEU A 258 -6.84 -14.10 12.16
N GLY A 259 -5.83 -13.91 11.32
CA GLY A 259 -4.45 -13.71 11.76
C GLY A 259 -4.22 -12.38 12.51
N LEU A 260 -5.22 -11.50 12.50
CA LEU A 260 -5.27 -10.26 13.28
C LEU A 260 -6.50 -10.30 14.16
N ASP A 261 -6.35 -9.96 15.44
CA ASP A 261 -7.43 -9.99 16.42
C ASP A 261 -8.31 -8.72 16.39
N GLY A 262 -9.58 -8.88 16.78
CA GLY A 262 -10.58 -7.84 16.96
C GLY A 262 -11.67 -7.82 15.88
N ASP A 263 -12.90 -7.51 16.29
CA ASP A 263 -14.10 -7.54 15.43
C ASP A 263 -13.99 -6.61 14.22
N HIS A 264 -13.29 -5.48 14.38
CA HIS A 264 -13.00 -4.55 13.28
C HIS A 264 -12.18 -5.18 12.14
N GLN A 265 -11.50 -6.30 12.41
CA GLN A 265 -10.76 -7.01 11.36
C GLN A 265 -11.70 -7.76 10.40
N LEU A 266 -12.93 -8.05 10.79
CA LEU A 266 -13.94 -8.60 9.88
C LEU A 266 -14.32 -7.57 8.81
N ILE A 267 -14.39 -6.28 9.18
CA ILE A 267 -14.64 -5.18 8.26
C ILE A 267 -13.46 -5.03 7.29
N ASN A 268 -12.23 -5.00 7.81
CA ASN A 268 -11.02 -4.89 7.01
C ASN A 268 -10.85 -6.06 6.03
N ALA A 269 -11.13 -7.28 6.50
CA ALA A 269 -11.07 -8.49 5.68
C ALA A 269 -12.16 -8.52 4.59
N GLY A 270 -13.38 -8.07 4.92
CA GLY A 270 -14.45 -7.93 3.94
C GLY A 270 -14.09 -6.98 2.80
N LEU A 271 -13.52 -5.82 3.13
CA LEU A 271 -13.01 -4.88 2.13
C LEU A 271 -11.87 -5.51 1.30
N ALA A 272 -10.93 -6.19 1.93
CA ALA A 272 -9.84 -6.85 1.22
C ALA A 272 -10.34 -7.90 0.22
N VAL A 273 -11.34 -8.69 0.60
CA VAL A 273 -11.99 -9.67 -0.30
C VAL A 273 -12.62 -8.97 -1.51
N ALA A 274 -13.35 -7.87 -1.30
CA ALA A 274 -13.98 -7.10 -2.39
C ALA A 274 -12.94 -6.52 -3.34
N LEU A 275 -11.86 -5.93 -2.79
CA LEU A 275 -10.74 -5.37 -3.58
C LEU A 275 -10.02 -6.45 -4.41
N CYS A 276 -9.71 -7.59 -3.79
CA CYS A 276 -9.05 -8.70 -4.50
C CYS A 276 -9.92 -9.27 -5.61
N LYS A 277 -11.23 -9.45 -5.34
CA LYS A 277 -12.17 -9.92 -6.36
C LYS A 277 -12.19 -8.98 -7.56
N CYS A 278 -12.40 -7.70 -7.33
CA CYS A 278 -12.41 -6.68 -8.38
C CYS A 278 -11.08 -6.66 -9.16
N TRP A 279 -9.95 -6.74 -8.46
CA TRP A 279 -8.64 -6.76 -9.09
C TRP A 279 -8.46 -7.99 -10.00
N LEU A 280 -8.83 -9.20 -9.54
CA LEU A 280 -8.75 -10.44 -10.33
C LEU A 280 -9.63 -10.37 -11.58
N GLU A 281 -10.87 -9.84 -11.46
CA GLU A 281 -11.79 -9.69 -12.58
C GLU A 281 -11.24 -8.71 -13.62
N ARG A 282 -10.70 -7.57 -13.20
CA ARG A 282 -10.19 -6.52 -14.09
C ARG A 282 -8.84 -6.83 -14.74
N THR A 283 -8.08 -7.77 -14.18
CA THR A 283 -6.75 -8.16 -14.70
C THR A 283 -6.73 -9.47 -15.49
N GLY A 284 -7.93 -10.00 -15.81
CA GLY A 284 -8.06 -11.20 -16.65
C GLY A 284 -7.83 -12.52 -15.94
N HIS A 285 -7.79 -12.52 -14.59
CA HIS A 285 -7.67 -13.74 -13.78
C HIS A 285 -9.04 -14.38 -13.46
N SER A 286 -10.09 -13.93 -14.13
CA SER A 286 -11.49 -14.35 -13.93
C SER A 286 -11.80 -15.77 -14.38
N SER A 287 -10.97 -16.40 -15.23
CA SER A 287 -11.18 -17.80 -15.67
C SER A 287 -11.21 -18.80 -14.50
N PHE A 288 -10.58 -18.48 -13.39
CA PHE A 288 -10.67 -19.24 -12.14
C PHE A 288 -11.96 -18.92 -11.35
N VAL A 289 -12.47 -17.70 -11.47
CA VAL A 289 -13.73 -17.27 -10.84
C VAL A 289 -14.94 -17.79 -11.63
N SER A 290 -14.87 -17.84 -12.98
CA SER A 290 -15.95 -18.29 -13.86
C SER A 290 -16.13 -19.81 -13.92
N ASN A 291 -15.07 -20.61 -13.70
CA ASN A 291 -15.19 -22.06 -13.51
C ASN A 291 -15.90 -22.44 -12.20
N VAL A 292 -16.19 -21.46 -11.36
CA VAL A 292 -16.94 -21.57 -10.12
C VAL A 292 -18.31 -20.90 -10.30
N SER A 293 -19.07 -21.33 -11.32
CA SER A 293 -20.43 -20.84 -11.56
C SER A 293 -21.39 -21.23 -10.45
N SER A 294 -22.25 -20.29 -10.07
CA SER A 294 -23.34 -20.29 -9.10
C SER A 294 -22.98 -19.84 -7.67
N LYS A 295 -23.93 -19.21 -7.00
CA LYS A 295 -23.84 -18.65 -5.63
C LYS A 295 -23.17 -19.56 -4.59
N PHE A 296 -23.15 -20.87 -4.82
CA PHE A 296 -22.59 -21.88 -3.92
C PHE A 296 -21.06 -22.01 -4.09
N ARG A 297 -20.54 -21.88 -5.31
CA ARG A 297 -19.11 -22.05 -5.62
C ARG A 297 -18.26 -20.88 -5.16
N THR A 298 -18.76 -19.67 -5.25
CA THR A 298 -18.03 -18.46 -4.78
C THR A 298 -17.77 -18.55 -3.25
N LYS A 299 -18.75 -19.01 -2.46
CA LYS A 299 -18.56 -19.26 -1.02
C LYS A 299 -17.47 -20.29 -0.73
N VAL A 300 -17.46 -21.41 -1.48
CA VAL A 300 -16.47 -22.49 -1.31
C VAL A 300 -15.07 -22.04 -1.70
N PHE A 301 -14.93 -21.32 -2.83
CA PHE A 301 -13.66 -20.79 -3.30
C PHE A 301 -13.03 -19.84 -2.26
N TRP A 302 -13.75 -18.84 -1.82
CA TRP A 302 -13.27 -17.90 -0.81
C TRP A 302 -13.03 -18.56 0.54
N SER A 303 -13.85 -19.56 0.91
CA SER A 303 -13.64 -20.37 2.10
C SER A 303 -12.32 -21.18 2.04
N ILE A 304 -11.99 -21.77 0.88
CA ILE A 304 -10.75 -22.52 0.68
C ILE A 304 -9.54 -21.57 0.68
N LEU A 305 -9.63 -20.44 -0.01
CA LEU A 305 -8.58 -19.43 -0.06
C LEU A 305 -8.30 -18.86 1.33
N LEU A 306 -9.35 -18.47 2.04
CA LEU A 306 -9.25 -17.99 3.42
C LEU A 306 -8.74 -19.09 4.38
N LYS A 307 -9.15 -20.37 4.22
CA LYS A 307 -8.63 -21.49 5.02
C LYS A 307 -7.13 -21.69 4.83
N ARG A 308 -6.61 -21.60 3.60
CA ARG A 308 -5.17 -21.67 3.33
C ARG A 308 -4.43 -20.50 3.96
N PHE A 309 -4.95 -19.28 3.79
CA PHE A 309 -4.44 -18.07 4.42
C PHE A 309 -4.33 -18.19 5.95
N PHE A 310 -5.39 -18.64 6.63
CA PHE A 310 -5.41 -18.80 8.09
C PHE A 310 -4.46 -19.89 8.59
N LYS A 311 -4.25 -20.96 7.81
CA LYS A 311 -3.27 -22.01 8.14
C LYS A 311 -1.84 -21.46 8.12
N TYR A 312 -1.54 -20.50 7.26
CA TYR A 312 -0.22 -19.86 7.16
C TYR A 312 0.04 -18.89 8.31
N CYS A 313 -0.93 -18.06 8.68
CA CYS A 313 -0.82 -17.14 9.81
C CYS A 313 -0.57 -17.84 11.16
N ARG A 314 -1.06 -19.08 11.34
CA ARG A 314 -0.79 -19.90 12.54
C ARG A 314 0.66 -20.43 12.62
N LYS A 315 1.43 -20.41 11.55
CA LYS A 315 2.80 -20.96 11.52
C LYS A 315 3.90 -19.96 11.87
N LYS A 316 3.59 -18.68 12.11
CA LYS A 316 4.57 -17.75 12.69
C LYS A 316 4.54 -17.92 14.21
N PRO A 317 5.61 -18.43 14.83
CA PRO A 317 5.72 -18.41 16.29
C PRO A 317 5.73 -16.95 16.75
N SER A 318 4.94 -16.67 17.78
CA SER A 318 5.08 -15.45 18.59
C SER A 318 6.51 -15.43 19.12
N LYS A 319 7.30 -14.50 18.64
CA LYS A 319 8.57 -14.09 19.26
C LYS A 319 8.36 -12.75 19.93
#